data_60201617a672901a289489f2c0b3992d
#
_entry.id   60201617a672901a289489f2c0b3992d
#
_cell.length_a   1.000
_cell.length_b   1.000
_cell.length_c   1.000
_cell.angle_alpha   90.00
_cell.angle_beta   90.00
_cell.angle_gamma   90.00
#
_symmetry.space_group_name_H-M   'P 1'
#
loop_
_entity.id
_entity.type
_entity.pdbx_description
1 polymer ?
#
loop_
_entity_poly.entity_id
_entity_poly.type
_entity_poly.pdbx_seq_one_letter_code
_entity_poly.pdbx_strand_id
1 'polypeptide(L)'
;MIKQTEMCLRNFLLLFIFFIAFDVTALAQKKKGKSQPVTQQIESGKTDRLFWLAQMDKMVKPVLYNLANDSLRVNMPQIVSIRSDNPDNRKKVAYLEVFSRTLCGIAPWLQLEGGSTEEVLLRDQYRSWTIKAMQHALDSTSKDFMRFDVNPQQLVDASFLAFGLLRAPWIWEHLGADNQRLFVESLKTTRRFRPSFSNWLLFSALIEAFLCDHGYEWDPMRVEFAVRQMEQWYVGDGMYTDGPSFAFDYYNSYVIHPYLAAVTEIINAKVGTYKNLSEKFKARDDRYAVIQERLINSDGSFPATGRSIIYRGAAFHHLADMAWRKKLPADLSPAQVRCALTAVIKKTLESPSTYHDGWLTIGLYGSQPQIADTYNNQGSPYLCTTIFLPLGLPETDEFWSGPPTEWSAKKIWSGKDFPNDHSRDLR
;
A
#
# COMPACT_ATOMS: atom_id res chain seq x y z
N MET A 1 25.16 44.76 -51.08
CA MET A 1 24.14 43.75 -50.72
C MET A 1 23.58 43.96 -49.30
N ILE A 2 23.54 45.22 -48.80
CA ILE A 2 23.06 45.56 -47.43
C ILE A 2 21.96 46.64 -47.43
N LYS A 3 21.49 47.06 -48.60
CA LYS A 3 20.44 48.10 -48.69
C LYS A 3 19.05 47.62 -49.11
N GLN A 4 18.84 46.33 -49.30
CA GLN A 4 17.52 45.74 -49.66
C GLN A 4 16.76 45.08 -48.50
N THR A 5 17.38 44.88 -47.36
CA THR A 5 16.75 44.25 -46.19
C THR A 5 16.05 45.22 -45.25
N GLU A 6 16.38 46.50 -45.27
CA GLU A 6 15.73 47.51 -44.39
C GLU A 6 14.40 48.06 -44.93
N MET A 7 14.12 47.86 -46.21
CA MET A 7 12.85 48.34 -46.81
C MET A 7 11.69 47.38 -46.64
N CYS A 8 11.95 46.09 -46.38
CA CYS A 8 10.90 45.09 -46.11
C CYS A 8 10.38 45.13 -44.66
N LEU A 9 11.20 45.51 -43.68
CA LEU A 9 10.77 45.57 -42.28
C LEU A 9 9.91 46.79 -41.93
N ARG A 10 10.03 47.87 -42.68
CA ARG A 10 9.28 49.12 -42.41
C ARG A 10 7.85 49.08 -42.95
N ASN A 11 7.58 48.29 -43.95
CA ASN A 11 6.21 48.10 -44.50
C ASN A 11 5.38 47.02 -43.75
N PHE A 12 6.00 46.18 -42.96
CA PHE A 12 5.28 45.19 -42.13
C PHE A 12 4.80 45.80 -40.80
N LEU A 13 5.44 46.82 -40.30
CA LEU A 13 5.06 47.48 -39.03
C LEU A 13 3.91 48.50 -39.19
N LEU A 14 3.63 48.96 -40.40
CA LEU A 14 2.54 49.92 -40.69
C LEU A 14 1.21 49.23 -41.01
N LEU A 15 1.20 47.93 -41.31
CA LEU A 15 -0.04 47.15 -41.55
C LEU A 15 -0.62 46.57 -40.26
N PHE A 16 0.12 46.54 -39.16
CA PHE A 16 -0.37 45.99 -37.88
C PHE A 16 -1.03 47.03 -36.98
N ILE A 17 -0.87 48.33 -37.26
CA ILE A 17 -1.45 49.44 -36.46
C ILE A 17 -2.84 49.86 -36.99
N PHE A 18 -3.24 49.43 -38.19
CA PHE A 18 -4.55 49.79 -38.76
C PHE A 18 -5.69 48.80 -38.49
N PHE A 19 -5.42 47.70 -37.82
CA PHE A 19 -6.44 46.69 -37.49
C PHE A 19 -6.91 46.73 -36.03
N ILE A 20 -6.39 47.62 -35.16
CA ILE A 20 -6.79 47.75 -33.74
C ILE A 20 -7.74 48.91 -33.47
N ALA A 21 -8.07 49.73 -34.46
CA ALA A 21 -8.84 50.96 -34.24
C ALA A 21 -10.33 50.90 -34.65
N PHE A 22 -10.90 49.74 -34.98
CA PHE A 22 -12.30 49.68 -35.46
C PHE A 22 -13.27 48.81 -34.66
N ASP A 23 -12.91 48.38 -33.43
CA ASP A 23 -13.79 47.54 -32.61
C ASP A 23 -14.07 48.04 -31.17
N VAL A 24 -14.09 49.36 -30.93
CA VAL A 24 -14.36 49.92 -29.59
C VAL A 24 -15.73 50.63 -29.46
N THR A 25 -16.59 50.63 -30.48
CA THR A 25 -17.88 51.34 -30.38
C THR A 25 -19.16 50.49 -30.55
N ALA A 26 -19.09 49.17 -30.41
CA ALA A 26 -20.28 48.33 -30.55
C ALA A 26 -20.49 47.32 -29.42
N LEU A 27 -20.21 47.68 -28.16
CA LEU A 27 -20.49 46.80 -27.01
C LEU A 27 -20.94 47.54 -25.73
N ALA A 28 -22.00 48.33 -25.87
CA ALA A 28 -22.70 48.90 -24.73
C ALA A 28 -24.20 48.59 -24.83
N GLN A 29 -24.56 47.31 -24.83
CA GLN A 29 -25.87 46.78 -24.40
C GLN A 29 -25.85 45.24 -24.39
N LYS A 30 -25.26 44.66 -23.35
CA LYS A 30 -25.51 43.26 -23.03
C LYS A 30 -26.13 43.14 -21.65
N LYS A 31 -27.39 42.69 -21.65
CA LYS A 31 -28.19 42.31 -20.49
C LYS A 31 -27.33 41.63 -19.46
N LYS A 32 -27.46 42.06 -18.18
CA LYS A 32 -27.04 41.28 -17.00
C LYS A 32 -27.74 39.90 -17.02
N GLY A 33 -27.19 38.97 -17.72
CA GLY A 33 -27.44 37.57 -17.49
C GLY A 33 -26.88 37.25 -16.11
N LYS A 34 -27.74 36.86 -15.17
CA LYS A 34 -27.30 36.23 -13.92
C LYS A 34 -26.45 35.03 -14.31
N SER A 35 -25.14 35.12 -14.10
CA SER A 35 -24.29 33.95 -14.07
C SER A 35 -24.79 33.07 -12.94
N GLN A 36 -25.41 31.94 -13.27
CA GLN A 36 -25.62 30.88 -12.29
C GLN A 36 -24.22 30.54 -11.73
N PRO A 37 -24.06 30.41 -10.42
CA PRO A 37 -22.83 29.92 -9.87
C PRO A 37 -22.61 28.53 -10.50
N VAL A 38 -21.50 28.35 -11.18
CA VAL A 38 -20.97 27.04 -11.51
C VAL A 38 -20.75 26.36 -10.17
N THR A 39 -21.68 25.52 -9.76
CA THR A 39 -21.48 24.60 -8.66
C THR A 39 -20.31 23.72 -9.10
N GLN A 40 -19.09 24.06 -8.68
CA GLN A 40 -17.98 23.09 -8.70
C GLN A 40 -18.56 21.88 -8.00
N GLN A 41 -18.79 20.80 -8.76
CA GLN A 41 -19.07 19.50 -8.17
C GLN A 41 -17.90 19.20 -7.25
N ILE A 42 -18.13 19.31 -5.96
CA ILE A 42 -17.16 18.90 -4.95
C ILE A 42 -16.96 17.42 -5.19
N GLU A 43 -15.78 17.04 -5.71
CA GLU A 43 -15.40 15.64 -5.86
C GLU A 43 -15.60 14.98 -4.50
N SER A 44 -16.51 14.03 -4.43
CA SER A 44 -16.83 13.35 -3.18
C SER A 44 -15.82 12.22 -2.95
N GLY A 45 -15.63 11.81 -1.71
CA GLY A 45 -14.84 10.61 -1.39
C GLY A 45 -15.37 9.35 -2.07
N LYS A 46 -16.64 9.36 -2.52
CA LYS A 46 -17.20 8.31 -3.39
C LYS A 46 -16.44 8.17 -4.71
N THR A 47 -16.06 9.28 -5.35
CA THR A 47 -15.24 9.26 -6.58
C THR A 47 -13.87 8.67 -6.30
N ASP A 48 -13.23 9.04 -5.19
CA ASP A 48 -11.96 8.45 -4.76
C ASP A 48 -12.10 6.94 -4.52
N ARG A 49 -13.18 6.49 -3.84
CA ARG A 49 -13.43 5.07 -3.59
C ARG A 49 -13.57 4.27 -4.89
N LEU A 50 -14.35 4.75 -5.85
CA LEU A 50 -14.49 4.10 -7.16
C LEU A 50 -13.16 4.04 -7.91
N PHE A 51 -12.37 5.10 -7.86
CA PHE A 51 -11.02 5.11 -8.43
C PHE A 51 -10.12 4.06 -7.75
N TRP A 52 -10.11 3.99 -6.42
CA TRP A 52 -9.31 3.01 -5.68
C TRP A 52 -9.73 1.57 -6.01
N LEU A 53 -11.05 1.30 -6.07
CA LEU A 53 -11.57 -0.02 -6.46
C LEU A 53 -11.12 -0.41 -7.86
N ALA A 54 -11.17 0.51 -8.83
CA ALA A 54 -10.71 0.25 -10.19
C ALA A 54 -9.20 -0.03 -10.26
N GLN A 55 -8.37 0.69 -9.48
CA GLN A 55 -6.93 0.45 -9.43
C GLN A 55 -6.61 -0.88 -8.73
N MET A 56 -7.32 -1.20 -7.64
CA MET A 56 -7.20 -2.47 -6.95
C MET A 56 -7.59 -3.64 -7.88
N ASP A 57 -8.75 -3.57 -8.53
CA ASP A 57 -9.23 -4.60 -9.47
C ASP A 57 -8.21 -4.87 -10.56
N LYS A 58 -7.73 -3.81 -11.23
CA LYS A 58 -6.72 -3.91 -12.28
C LYS A 58 -5.45 -4.64 -11.83
N MET A 59 -5.01 -4.38 -10.60
CA MET A 59 -3.78 -4.96 -10.04
C MET A 59 -3.96 -6.40 -9.57
N VAL A 60 -5.06 -6.67 -8.88
CA VAL A 60 -5.26 -7.91 -8.11
C VAL A 60 -5.87 -9.01 -8.96
N LYS A 61 -6.72 -8.65 -9.94
CA LYS A 61 -7.43 -9.61 -10.80
C LYS A 61 -6.53 -10.64 -11.47
N PRO A 62 -5.40 -10.29 -12.10
CA PRO A 62 -4.54 -11.30 -12.72
C PRO A 62 -4.03 -12.34 -11.74
N VAL A 63 -3.75 -11.94 -10.50
CA VAL A 63 -3.23 -12.84 -9.46
C VAL A 63 -4.31 -13.81 -9.00
N LEU A 64 -5.42 -13.30 -8.47
CA LEU A 64 -6.45 -14.14 -7.87
C LEU A 64 -7.25 -14.94 -8.90
N TYR A 65 -7.51 -14.39 -10.09
CA TYR A 65 -8.15 -15.12 -11.16
C TYR A 65 -7.32 -16.34 -11.59
N ASN A 66 -6.01 -16.15 -11.81
CA ASN A 66 -5.15 -17.25 -12.22
C ASN A 66 -5.00 -18.30 -11.13
N LEU A 67 -4.81 -17.91 -9.86
CA LEU A 67 -4.77 -18.86 -8.75
C LEU A 67 -6.08 -19.64 -8.60
N ALA A 68 -7.23 -18.98 -8.72
CA ALA A 68 -8.53 -19.63 -8.63
C ALA A 68 -8.78 -20.65 -9.79
N ASN A 69 -8.03 -20.55 -10.87
CA ASN A 69 -8.08 -21.44 -12.04
C ASN A 69 -6.85 -22.36 -12.16
N ASP A 70 -6.03 -22.49 -11.12
CA ASP A 70 -4.84 -23.34 -11.11
C ASP A 70 -3.87 -23.07 -12.29
N SER A 71 -3.66 -21.78 -12.58
CA SER A 71 -2.93 -21.30 -13.77
C SER A 71 -1.95 -20.15 -13.51
N LEU A 72 -1.70 -19.80 -12.24
CA LEU A 72 -0.77 -18.71 -11.91
C LEU A 72 0.65 -19.00 -12.43
N ARG A 73 1.15 -20.23 -12.21
CA ARG A 73 2.50 -20.62 -12.67
C ARG A 73 2.63 -20.63 -14.19
N VAL A 74 1.53 -20.81 -14.91
CA VAL A 74 1.52 -20.80 -16.39
C VAL A 74 1.53 -19.37 -16.91
N ASN A 75 0.77 -18.46 -16.27
CA ASN A 75 0.46 -17.16 -16.85
C ASN A 75 1.26 -16.00 -16.23
N MET A 76 1.79 -16.15 -15.00
CA MET A 76 2.55 -15.09 -14.36
C MET A 76 3.96 -14.97 -14.99
N PRO A 77 4.37 -13.78 -15.45
CA PRO A 77 5.73 -13.56 -15.94
C PRO A 77 6.78 -13.91 -14.87
N GLN A 78 7.86 -14.58 -15.29
CA GLN A 78 8.96 -14.96 -14.38
C GLN A 78 10.06 -13.90 -14.36
N ILE A 79 9.68 -12.64 -14.14
CA ILE A 79 10.62 -11.52 -14.10
C ILE A 79 11.27 -11.46 -12.72
N VAL A 80 12.57 -11.26 -12.72
CA VAL A 80 13.40 -11.04 -11.52
C VAL A 80 14.26 -9.81 -11.71
N SER A 81 14.78 -9.27 -10.61
CA SER A 81 15.73 -8.17 -10.68
C SER A 81 16.92 -8.52 -11.58
N ILE A 82 17.30 -7.58 -12.44
CA ILE A 82 18.50 -7.69 -13.27
C ILE A 82 19.79 -7.75 -12.44
N ARG A 83 19.70 -7.43 -11.15
CA ARG A 83 20.80 -7.46 -10.18
C ARG A 83 20.81 -8.74 -9.33
N SER A 84 19.88 -9.68 -9.61
CA SER A 84 19.78 -10.91 -8.82
C SER A 84 21.00 -11.82 -9.04
N ASP A 85 21.58 -12.25 -7.95
CA ASP A 85 22.66 -13.25 -7.90
C ASP A 85 22.15 -14.69 -7.98
N ASN A 86 20.85 -14.92 -7.77
CA ASN A 86 20.19 -16.24 -7.86
C ASN A 86 18.80 -16.13 -8.50
N PRO A 87 18.72 -15.88 -9.84
CA PRO A 87 17.45 -15.68 -10.53
C PRO A 87 16.47 -16.85 -10.41
N ASP A 88 16.95 -18.08 -10.49
CA ASP A 88 16.07 -19.26 -10.46
C ASP A 88 15.41 -19.46 -9.11
N ASN A 89 16.11 -19.14 -8.03
CA ASN A 89 15.54 -19.15 -6.70
C ASN A 89 14.48 -18.04 -6.54
N ARG A 90 14.77 -16.83 -7.07
CA ARG A 90 13.82 -15.72 -7.04
C ARG A 90 12.53 -16.00 -7.80
N LYS A 91 12.59 -16.70 -8.94
CA LYS A 91 11.39 -17.15 -9.67
C LYS A 91 10.55 -18.12 -8.85
N LYS A 92 11.19 -19.08 -8.15
CA LYS A 92 10.48 -20.11 -7.36
C LYS A 92 9.67 -19.52 -6.21
N VAL A 93 10.18 -18.48 -5.56
CA VAL A 93 9.50 -17.84 -4.41
C VAL A 93 8.45 -16.80 -4.82
N ALA A 94 8.45 -16.33 -6.06
CA ALA A 94 7.60 -15.25 -6.55
C ALA A 94 6.09 -15.56 -6.42
N TYR A 95 5.68 -16.83 -6.50
CA TYR A 95 4.27 -17.23 -6.49
C TYR A 95 3.63 -17.05 -5.11
N LEU A 96 4.30 -17.50 -4.04
CA LEU A 96 3.82 -17.25 -2.68
C LEU A 96 3.92 -15.76 -2.35
N GLU A 97 4.96 -15.08 -2.81
CA GLU A 97 5.18 -13.65 -2.60
C GLU A 97 4.05 -12.81 -3.22
N VAL A 98 3.68 -13.05 -4.49
CA VAL A 98 2.61 -12.31 -5.13
C VAL A 98 1.25 -12.55 -4.47
N PHE A 99 0.95 -13.80 -4.11
CA PHE A 99 -0.32 -14.15 -3.48
C PHE A 99 -0.46 -13.54 -2.09
N SER A 100 0.53 -13.75 -1.24
CA SER A 100 0.50 -13.30 0.15
C SER A 100 0.42 -11.78 0.28
N ARG A 101 1.21 -11.05 -0.51
CA ARG A 101 1.21 -9.60 -0.54
C ARG A 101 -0.10 -9.04 -1.07
N THR A 102 -0.61 -9.62 -2.15
CA THR A 102 -1.92 -9.26 -2.71
C THR A 102 -3.02 -9.43 -1.67
N LEU A 103 -3.11 -10.60 -1.05
CA LEU A 103 -4.16 -10.90 -0.08
C LEU A 103 -4.05 -10.00 1.16
N CYS A 104 -2.85 -9.78 1.69
CA CYS A 104 -2.62 -8.91 2.83
C CYS A 104 -3.18 -7.50 2.64
N GLY A 105 -3.08 -6.95 1.42
CA GLY A 105 -3.55 -5.61 1.11
C GLY A 105 -5.05 -5.48 0.91
N ILE A 106 -5.70 -6.51 0.36
CA ILE A 106 -7.15 -6.45 0.06
C ILE A 106 -8.03 -7.13 1.10
N ALA A 107 -7.43 -7.83 2.06
CA ALA A 107 -8.16 -8.60 3.06
C ALA A 107 -9.24 -7.78 3.79
N PRO A 108 -9.01 -6.54 4.25
CA PRO A 108 -10.05 -5.74 4.87
C PRO A 108 -11.26 -5.50 3.97
N TRP A 109 -11.05 -5.32 2.67
CA TRP A 109 -12.14 -5.17 1.72
C TRP A 109 -12.93 -6.48 1.55
N LEU A 110 -12.26 -7.63 1.54
CA LEU A 110 -12.92 -8.94 1.52
C LEU A 110 -13.73 -9.21 2.80
N GLN A 111 -13.31 -8.67 3.94
CA GLN A 111 -14.04 -8.76 5.22
C GLN A 111 -15.31 -7.88 5.24
N LEU A 112 -15.33 -6.78 4.50
CA LEU A 112 -16.38 -5.78 4.56
C LEU A 112 -17.75 -6.37 4.14
N GLU A 113 -18.80 -6.00 4.87
CA GLU A 113 -20.17 -6.30 4.52
C GLU A 113 -20.89 -5.05 3.95
N GLY A 114 -21.88 -5.28 3.06
CA GLY A 114 -22.63 -4.20 2.43
C GLY A 114 -21.87 -3.43 1.35
N GLY A 115 -22.36 -2.25 0.99
CA GLY A 115 -21.86 -1.41 -0.10
C GLY A 115 -22.84 -1.33 -1.28
N SER A 116 -22.42 -0.72 -2.41
CA SER A 116 -23.23 -0.72 -3.63
C SER A 116 -23.38 -2.14 -4.20
N THR A 117 -24.43 -2.37 -4.97
CA THR A 117 -24.69 -3.68 -5.59
C THR A 117 -23.48 -4.15 -6.43
N GLU A 118 -22.88 -3.24 -7.18
CA GLU A 118 -21.73 -3.52 -8.03
C GLU A 118 -20.49 -3.91 -7.21
N GLU A 119 -20.26 -3.21 -6.10
CA GLU A 119 -19.13 -3.51 -5.21
C GLU A 119 -19.33 -4.84 -4.48
N VAL A 120 -20.56 -5.15 -4.06
CA VAL A 120 -20.89 -6.44 -3.41
C VAL A 120 -20.64 -7.58 -4.39
N LEU A 121 -21.16 -7.50 -5.63
CA LEU A 121 -20.93 -8.53 -6.65
C LEU A 121 -19.45 -8.73 -6.96
N LEU A 122 -18.70 -7.65 -7.08
CA LEU A 122 -17.25 -7.71 -7.30
C LEU A 122 -16.56 -8.40 -6.11
N ARG A 123 -16.90 -8.02 -4.88
CA ARG A 123 -16.32 -8.61 -3.66
C ARG A 123 -16.61 -10.09 -3.53
N ASP A 124 -17.84 -10.51 -3.80
CA ASP A 124 -18.22 -11.93 -3.73
C ASP A 124 -17.46 -12.77 -4.77
N GLN A 125 -17.21 -12.21 -5.95
CA GLN A 125 -16.34 -12.85 -6.93
C GLN A 125 -14.91 -13.01 -6.40
N TYR A 126 -14.35 -11.96 -5.80
CA TYR A 126 -13.01 -12.00 -5.20
C TYR A 126 -12.93 -12.92 -3.97
N ARG A 127 -13.97 -12.97 -3.16
CA ARG A 127 -14.13 -13.94 -2.07
C ARG A 127 -14.05 -15.37 -2.60
N SER A 128 -14.82 -15.68 -3.65
CA SER A 128 -14.79 -16.99 -4.31
C SER A 128 -13.40 -17.33 -4.86
N TRP A 129 -12.75 -16.39 -5.55
CA TRP A 129 -11.39 -16.60 -6.04
C TRP A 129 -10.38 -16.79 -4.91
N THR A 130 -10.51 -16.04 -3.82
CA THR A 130 -9.60 -16.16 -2.67
C THR A 130 -9.66 -17.54 -2.03
N ILE A 131 -10.86 -18.09 -1.81
CA ILE A 131 -11.00 -19.44 -1.24
C ILE A 131 -10.40 -20.50 -2.17
N LYS A 132 -10.68 -20.45 -3.49
CA LYS A 132 -10.07 -21.36 -4.47
C LYS A 132 -8.55 -21.19 -4.54
N ALA A 133 -8.05 -19.96 -4.50
CA ALA A 133 -6.63 -19.66 -4.49
C ALA A 133 -5.93 -20.28 -3.26
N MET A 134 -6.53 -20.15 -2.08
CA MET A 134 -6.03 -20.82 -0.87
C MET A 134 -6.02 -22.34 -1.01
N GLN A 135 -7.08 -22.94 -1.57
CA GLN A 135 -7.17 -24.38 -1.81
C GLN A 135 -6.05 -24.86 -2.75
N HIS A 136 -5.87 -24.21 -3.90
CA HIS A 136 -4.80 -24.57 -4.85
C HIS A 136 -3.40 -24.35 -4.25
N ALA A 137 -3.20 -23.29 -3.50
CA ALA A 137 -1.91 -23.02 -2.85
C ALA A 137 -1.53 -24.11 -1.81
N LEU A 138 -2.51 -24.77 -1.20
CA LEU A 138 -2.31 -25.78 -0.15
C LEU A 138 -2.41 -27.24 -0.65
N ASP A 139 -2.99 -27.47 -1.81
CA ASP A 139 -3.14 -28.81 -2.39
C ASP A 139 -1.87 -29.23 -3.13
N SER A 140 -1.18 -30.26 -2.66
CA SER A 140 0.05 -30.79 -3.26
C SER A 140 -0.12 -31.34 -4.69
N THR A 141 -1.35 -31.57 -5.16
CA THR A 141 -1.68 -32.03 -6.52
C THR A 141 -1.95 -30.88 -7.46
N SER A 142 -2.16 -29.67 -6.96
CA SER A 142 -2.36 -28.46 -7.74
C SER A 142 -1.09 -28.02 -8.47
N LYS A 143 -1.23 -27.48 -9.69
CA LYS A 143 -0.12 -26.85 -10.42
C LYS A 143 0.43 -25.63 -9.68
N ASP A 144 -0.43 -24.93 -8.95
CA ASP A 144 -0.12 -23.73 -8.20
C ASP A 144 0.23 -24.02 -6.71
N PHE A 145 0.46 -25.29 -6.36
CA PHE A 145 0.89 -25.65 -5.00
C PHE A 145 2.09 -24.83 -4.53
N MET A 146 2.00 -24.30 -3.32
CA MET A 146 3.00 -23.45 -2.71
C MET A 146 3.65 -24.14 -1.49
N ARG A 147 4.95 -24.32 -1.54
CA ARG A 147 5.72 -24.84 -0.40
C ARG A 147 6.17 -23.68 0.48
N PHE A 148 6.15 -23.91 1.80
CA PHE A 148 6.50 -22.92 2.83
C PHE A 148 7.85 -23.23 3.51
N ASP A 149 8.55 -24.27 3.06
CA ASP A 149 9.68 -24.86 3.76
C ASP A 149 10.97 -24.97 2.93
N VAL A 150 11.04 -24.38 1.74
CA VAL A 150 12.14 -24.55 0.80
C VAL A 150 13.20 -23.43 0.87
N ASN A 151 12.75 -22.22 1.16
CA ASN A 151 13.61 -21.04 1.13
C ASN A 151 13.25 -20.07 2.27
N PRO A 152 14.23 -19.41 2.92
CA PRO A 152 13.94 -18.43 3.98
C PRO A 152 12.96 -17.31 3.58
N GLN A 153 12.92 -16.89 2.30
CA GLN A 153 11.94 -15.91 1.82
C GLN A 153 10.49 -16.32 2.14
N GLN A 154 10.21 -17.61 2.18
CA GLN A 154 8.86 -18.11 2.48
C GLN A 154 8.39 -17.84 3.92
N LEU A 155 9.32 -17.60 4.86
CA LEU A 155 8.95 -17.06 6.18
C LEU A 155 8.29 -15.68 6.07
N VAL A 156 8.85 -14.82 5.20
CA VAL A 156 8.30 -13.48 4.92
C VAL A 156 6.91 -13.58 4.32
N ASP A 157 6.79 -14.38 3.25
CA ASP A 157 5.56 -14.44 2.46
C ASP A 157 4.44 -15.19 3.20
N ALA A 158 4.77 -16.24 3.95
CA ALA A 158 3.83 -16.92 4.84
C ALA A 158 3.27 -15.99 5.92
N SER A 159 4.10 -15.07 6.44
CA SER A 159 3.63 -14.09 7.42
C SER A 159 2.68 -13.05 6.83
N PHE A 160 2.92 -12.57 5.60
CA PHE A 160 1.96 -11.71 4.90
C PHE A 160 0.65 -12.42 4.63
N LEU A 161 0.68 -13.72 4.28
CA LEU A 161 -0.53 -14.51 4.10
C LEU A 161 -1.31 -14.66 5.41
N ALA A 162 -0.63 -15.01 6.50
CA ALA A 162 -1.22 -15.06 7.83
C ALA A 162 -1.80 -13.70 8.26
N PHE A 163 -1.11 -12.61 7.96
CA PHE A 163 -1.59 -11.26 8.25
C PHE A 163 -2.85 -10.92 7.45
N GLY A 164 -2.96 -11.36 6.20
CA GLY A 164 -4.18 -11.24 5.41
C GLY A 164 -5.37 -11.94 6.07
N LEU A 165 -5.18 -13.17 6.58
CA LEU A 165 -6.24 -13.92 7.27
C LEU A 165 -6.62 -13.28 8.62
N LEU A 166 -5.67 -12.72 9.36
CA LEU A 166 -5.95 -11.94 10.58
C LEU A 166 -6.78 -10.68 10.29
N ARG A 167 -6.55 -10.04 9.14
CA ARG A 167 -7.31 -8.87 8.69
C ARG A 167 -8.70 -9.21 8.14
N ALA A 168 -8.91 -10.46 7.72
CA ALA A 168 -10.17 -10.96 7.17
C ALA A 168 -10.53 -12.32 7.75
N PRO A 169 -11.05 -12.40 9.00
CA PRO A 169 -11.53 -13.65 9.61
C PRO A 169 -12.51 -14.42 8.73
N TRP A 170 -13.29 -13.71 7.89
CA TRP A 170 -14.19 -14.33 6.91
C TRP A 170 -13.47 -15.38 6.04
N ILE A 171 -12.23 -15.16 5.63
CA ILE A 171 -11.46 -16.10 4.79
C ILE A 171 -11.21 -17.38 5.59
N TRP A 172 -10.75 -17.24 6.83
CA TRP A 172 -10.50 -18.38 7.71
C TRP A 172 -11.76 -19.21 7.94
N GLU A 173 -12.89 -18.57 8.25
CA GLU A 173 -14.18 -19.19 8.51
C GLU A 173 -14.71 -20.00 7.30
N HIS A 174 -14.39 -19.56 6.08
CA HIS A 174 -14.86 -20.18 4.83
C HIS A 174 -13.83 -21.12 4.17
N LEU A 175 -12.64 -21.26 4.76
CA LEU A 175 -11.57 -22.07 4.16
C LEU A 175 -11.83 -23.58 4.28
N GLY A 176 -12.60 -23.99 5.28
CA GLY A 176 -12.87 -25.41 5.62
C GLY A 176 -11.75 -26.04 6.44
N ALA A 177 -12.13 -26.99 7.30
CA ALA A 177 -11.25 -27.56 8.34
C ALA A 177 -9.96 -28.20 7.79
N ASP A 178 -10.02 -28.89 6.66
CA ASP A 178 -8.83 -29.51 6.06
C ASP A 178 -7.82 -28.48 5.57
N ASN A 179 -8.29 -27.42 4.90
CA ASN A 179 -7.40 -26.35 4.43
C ASN A 179 -6.88 -25.50 5.60
N GLN A 180 -7.68 -25.29 6.66
CA GLN A 180 -7.20 -24.65 7.88
C GLN A 180 -6.06 -25.44 8.50
N ARG A 181 -6.22 -26.78 8.62
CA ARG A 181 -5.17 -27.68 9.12
C ARG A 181 -3.92 -27.61 8.25
N LEU A 182 -4.06 -27.76 6.92
CA LEU A 182 -2.94 -27.68 5.98
C LEU A 182 -2.20 -26.34 6.05
N PHE A 183 -2.95 -25.23 6.20
CA PHE A 183 -2.34 -23.92 6.36
C PHE A 183 -1.53 -23.81 7.65
N VAL A 184 -2.09 -24.25 8.78
CA VAL A 184 -1.38 -24.26 10.07
C VAL A 184 -0.13 -25.13 10.02
N GLU A 185 -0.21 -26.32 9.42
CA GLU A 185 0.96 -27.19 9.22
C GLU A 185 2.01 -26.49 8.35
N SER A 186 1.60 -25.85 7.26
CA SER A 186 2.49 -25.08 6.38
C SER A 186 3.17 -23.92 7.12
N LEU A 187 2.44 -23.15 7.93
CA LEU A 187 3.00 -22.10 8.78
C LEU A 187 4.06 -22.64 9.73
N LYS A 188 3.78 -23.77 10.41
CA LYS A 188 4.72 -24.39 11.35
C LYS A 188 6.01 -24.87 10.66
N THR A 189 5.98 -25.22 9.37
CA THR A 189 7.20 -25.60 8.65
C THR A 189 8.21 -24.45 8.53
N THR A 190 7.75 -23.19 8.57
CA THR A 190 8.61 -22.01 8.51
C THR A 190 9.52 -21.86 9.73
N ARG A 191 9.19 -22.53 10.86
CA ARG A 191 10.01 -22.54 12.09
C ARG A 191 11.41 -23.07 11.88
N ARG A 192 11.67 -23.84 10.80
CA ARG A 192 13.02 -24.31 10.41
C ARG A 192 13.96 -23.19 10.00
N PHE A 193 13.42 -22.05 9.56
CA PHE A 193 14.22 -20.91 9.15
C PHE A 193 14.60 -20.06 10.35
N ARG A 194 15.87 -19.62 10.37
CA ARG A 194 16.32 -18.59 11.28
C ARG A 194 16.01 -17.24 10.65
N PRO A 195 15.16 -16.40 11.26
CA PRO A 195 14.95 -15.04 10.76
C PRO A 195 16.27 -14.26 10.81
N SER A 196 16.51 -13.42 9.83
CA SER A 196 17.59 -12.44 9.89
C SER A 196 17.39 -11.54 11.12
N PHE A 197 18.50 -11.09 11.72
CA PHE A 197 18.45 -10.20 12.89
C PHE A 197 18.09 -8.76 12.44
N SER A 198 16.82 -8.58 12.08
CA SER A 198 16.23 -7.39 11.45
C SER A 198 14.70 -7.43 11.63
N ASN A 199 13.94 -6.68 10.83
CA ASN A 199 12.47 -6.78 10.75
C ASN A 199 11.97 -8.22 10.56
N TRP A 200 12.80 -9.15 10.09
CA TRP A 200 12.44 -10.56 9.91
C TRP A 200 12.00 -11.25 11.22
N LEU A 201 12.42 -10.75 12.37
CA LEU A 201 11.92 -11.22 13.66
C LEU A 201 10.39 -11.05 13.77
N LEU A 202 9.85 -9.97 13.20
CA LEU A 202 8.41 -9.70 13.20
C LEU A 202 7.63 -10.64 12.30
N PHE A 203 8.20 -11.13 11.19
CA PHE A 203 7.55 -12.16 10.37
C PHE A 203 7.36 -13.45 11.16
N SER A 204 8.40 -13.87 11.87
CA SER A 204 8.31 -15.04 12.76
C SER A 204 7.27 -14.83 13.86
N ALA A 205 7.29 -13.66 14.52
CA ALA A 205 6.37 -13.32 15.60
C ALA A 205 4.90 -13.26 15.13
N LEU A 206 4.63 -12.74 13.94
CA LEU A 206 3.25 -12.66 13.42
C LEU A 206 2.66 -14.04 13.13
N ILE A 207 3.47 -14.98 12.60
CA ILE A 207 3.04 -16.36 12.41
C ILE A 207 2.65 -16.99 13.76
N GLU A 208 3.47 -16.78 14.78
CA GLU A 208 3.16 -17.31 16.13
C GLU A 208 1.94 -16.59 16.75
N ALA A 209 1.77 -15.29 16.51
CA ALA A 209 0.58 -14.56 16.95
C ALA A 209 -0.69 -15.07 16.24
N PHE A 210 -0.62 -15.41 14.95
CA PHE A 210 -1.71 -16.05 14.23
C PHE A 210 -2.08 -17.41 14.85
N LEU A 211 -1.10 -18.24 15.16
CA LEU A 211 -1.32 -19.54 15.80
C LEU A 211 -1.95 -19.39 17.18
N CYS A 212 -1.49 -18.41 17.97
CA CYS A 212 -2.04 -18.07 19.28
C CYS A 212 -3.50 -17.60 19.17
N ASP A 213 -3.81 -16.72 18.21
CA ASP A 213 -5.15 -16.18 17.99
C ASP A 213 -6.18 -17.27 17.70
N HIS A 214 -5.78 -18.27 16.90
CA HIS A 214 -6.61 -19.38 16.47
C HIS A 214 -6.56 -20.60 17.40
N GLY A 215 -5.93 -20.49 18.59
CA GLY A 215 -5.91 -21.56 19.60
C GLY A 215 -5.00 -22.73 19.30
N TYR A 216 -4.04 -22.57 18.37
CA TYR A 216 -3.03 -23.57 18.09
C TYR A 216 -1.81 -23.42 19.02
N GLU A 217 -1.01 -24.49 19.11
CA GLU A 217 0.29 -24.41 19.78
C GLU A 217 1.19 -23.40 19.04
N TRP A 218 1.76 -22.46 19.80
CA TRP A 218 2.60 -21.36 19.31
C TRP A 218 3.87 -21.24 20.17
N ASP A 219 4.90 -20.55 19.65
CA ASP A 219 6.17 -20.34 20.31
C ASP A 219 6.25 -18.92 20.92
N PRO A 220 6.02 -18.76 22.23
CA PRO A 220 6.06 -17.47 22.89
C PRO A 220 7.45 -16.82 22.87
N MET A 221 8.53 -17.61 22.77
CA MET A 221 9.89 -17.06 22.74
C MET A 221 10.15 -16.28 21.44
N ARG A 222 9.61 -16.73 20.31
CA ARG A 222 9.72 -15.99 19.01
C ARG A 222 9.04 -14.64 19.08
N VAL A 223 7.88 -14.59 19.71
CA VAL A 223 7.13 -13.32 19.90
C VAL A 223 7.87 -12.42 20.87
N GLU A 224 8.22 -12.93 22.06
CA GLU A 224 8.90 -12.15 23.10
C GLU A 224 10.22 -11.57 22.60
N PHE A 225 11.03 -12.38 21.91
CA PHE A 225 12.29 -11.93 21.35
C PHE A 225 12.12 -10.80 20.33
N ALA A 226 11.15 -10.95 19.42
CA ALA A 226 10.88 -9.93 18.42
C ALA A 226 10.42 -8.61 19.06
N VAL A 227 9.44 -8.66 19.96
CA VAL A 227 8.88 -7.47 20.62
C VAL A 227 9.95 -6.73 21.45
N ARG A 228 10.73 -7.47 22.26
CA ARG A 228 11.82 -6.88 23.06
C ARG A 228 12.92 -6.31 22.20
N GLN A 229 13.24 -6.97 21.10
CA GLN A 229 14.29 -6.47 20.20
C GLN A 229 13.85 -5.20 19.47
N MET A 230 12.57 -5.10 19.04
CA MET A 230 12.05 -3.86 18.47
C MET A 230 12.08 -2.72 19.50
N GLU A 231 11.74 -2.98 20.76
CA GLU A 231 11.86 -1.95 21.81
C GLU A 231 13.30 -1.43 21.95
N GLN A 232 14.30 -2.32 21.87
CA GLN A 232 15.73 -1.94 21.91
C GLN A 232 16.19 -1.17 20.66
N TRP A 233 15.56 -1.42 19.52
CA TRP A 233 15.90 -0.78 18.24
C TRP A 233 15.15 0.53 18.01
N TYR A 234 14.40 1.01 18.96
CA TYR A 234 13.77 2.32 18.88
C TYR A 234 14.83 3.43 18.97
N VAL A 235 14.88 4.30 17.94
CA VAL A 235 15.88 5.38 17.86
C VAL A 235 15.33 6.76 18.17
N GLY A 236 14.01 6.90 18.31
CA GLY A 236 13.35 8.17 18.62
C GLY A 236 12.42 8.62 17.50
N ASP A 237 11.58 9.59 17.79
CA ASP A 237 10.68 10.26 16.85
C ASP A 237 9.81 9.31 15.99
N GLY A 238 9.31 8.22 16.60
CA GLY A 238 8.52 7.21 15.91
C GLY A 238 9.31 6.24 15.03
N MET A 239 10.65 6.29 15.03
CA MET A 239 11.48 5.48 14.13
C MET A 239 12.17 4.33 14.86
N TYR A 240 12.29 3.21 14.17
CA TYR A 240 13.07 2.03 14.58
C TYR A 240 14.19 1.77 13.60
N THR A 241 15.32 1.22 14.09
CA THR A 241 16.29 0.60 13.20
C THR A 241 15.76 -0.74 12.68
N ASP A 242 16.22 -1.13 11.50
CA ASP A 242 15.93 -2.44 10.93
C ASP A 242 17.15 -3.37 11.12
N GLY A 243 17.31 -3.85 12.33
CA GLY A 243 18.51 -4.51 12.79
C GLY A 243 19.43 -3.56 13.56
N PRO A 244 20.69 -3.95 13.80
CA PRO A 244 21.64 -3.16 14.61
C PRO A 244 22.01 -1.79 14.04
N SER A 245 21.83 -1.60 12.73
CA SER A 245 22.20 -0.37 12.03
C SER A 245 20.97 0.36 11.49
N PHE A 246 20.94 1.68 11.66
CA PHE A 246 19.88 2.51 11.10
C PHE A 246 20.03 2.62 9.58
N ALA A 247 18.91 2.46 8.87
CA ALA A 247 18.79 2.76 7.45
C ALA A 247 17.58 3.67 7.23
N PHE A 248 17.78 4.75 6.47
CA PHE A 248 16.67 5.64 6.10
C PHE A 248 15.94 5.03 4.88
N ASP A 249 14.95 4.21 5.17
CA ASP A 249 14.08 3.55 4.20
C ASP A 249 12.64 3.45 4.73
N TYR A 250 11.76 2.79 3.99
CA TYR A 250 10.35 2.65 4.37
C TYR A 250 10.02 1.36 5.14
N TYR A 251 11.01 0.62 5.68
CA TYR A 251 10.71 -0.61 6.43
C TYR A 251 9.94 -0.37 7.72
N ASN A 252 10.06 0.82 8.31
CA ASN A 252 9.17 1.22 9.39
C ASN A 252 7.69 1.15 8.97
N SER A 253 7.36 1.52 7.71
CA SER A 253 6.02 1.44 7.16
C SER A 253 5.68 0.07 6.60
N TYR A 254 6.59 -0.53 5.80
CA TYR A 254 6.30 -1.81 5.15
C TYR A 254 5.97 -2.92 6.14
N VAL A 255 6.69 -2.95 7.28
CA VAL A 255 6.68 -4.07 8.22
C VAL A 255 6.63 -3.63 9.68
N ILE A 256 7.57 -2.79 10.17
CA ILE A 256 7.84 -2.69 11.60
C ILE A 256 6.60 -2.24 12.37
N HIS A 257 6.03 -1.09 12.08
CA HIS A 257 4.85 -0.58 12.79
C HIS A 257 3.62 -1.48 12.62
N PRO A 258 3.18 -1.87 11.38
CA PRO A 258 1.97 -2.66 11.22
C PRO A 258 2.05 -4.04 11.91
N TYR A 259 3.22 -4.68 11.82
CA TYR A 259 3.42 -6.01 12.42
C TYR A 259 3.54 -5.95 13.92
N LEU A 260 4.31 -4.99 14.46
CA LEU A 260 4.49 -4.83 15.90
C LEU A 260 3.15 -4.52 16.58
N ALA A 261 2.35 -3.64 15.98
CA ALA A 261 1.00 -3.34 16.45
C ALA A 261 0.10 -4.58 16.44
N ALA A 262 0.05 -5.33 15.33
CA ALA A 262 -0.77 -6.52 15.21
C ALA A 262 -0.35 -7.62 16.22
N VAL A 263 0.94 -7.92 16.30
CA VAL A 263 1.49 -8.93 17.23
C VAL A 263 1.16 -8.57 18.67
N THR A 264 1.43 -7.34 19.09
CA THR A 264 1.23 -6.93 20.49
C THR A 264 -0.24 -6.85 20.86
N GLU A 265 -1.12 -6.43 19.96
CA GLU A 265 -2.57 -6.40 20.20
C GLU A 265 -3.16 -7.80 20.33
N ILE A 266 -2.80 -8.72 19.44
CA ILE A 266 -3.26 -10.11 19.50
C ILE A 266 -2.82 -10.77 20.80
N ILE A 267 -1.53 -10.68 21.12
CA ILE A 267 -0.99 -11.30 22.33
C ILE A 267 -1.55 -10.63 23.60
N ASN A 268 -1.77 -9.32 23.59
CA ASN A 268 -2.46 -8.67 24.70
C ASN A 268 -3.89 -9.17 24.89
N ALA A 269 -4.64 -9.32 23.82
CA ALA A 269 -6.02 -9.81 23.88
C ALA A 269 -6.11 -11.25 24.41
N LYS A 270 -5.15 -12.11 24.05
CA LYS A 270 -5.15 -13.55 24.41
C LYS A 270 -4.43 -13.84 25.71
N VAL A 271 -3.35 -13.14 26.03
CA VAL A 271 -2.42 -13.46 27.14
C VAL A 271 -2.26 -12.31 28.13
N GLY A 272 -2.46 -11.08 27.72
CA GLY A 272 -2.36 -9.89 28.59
C GLY A 272 -0.94 -9.40 28.88
N THR A 273 0.06 -9.81 28.09
CA THR A 273 1.49 -9.64 28.42
C THR A 273 2.04 -8.24 28.15
N TYR A 274 1.55 -7.50 27.14
CA TYR A 274 2.19 -6.26 26.65
C TYR A 274 1.41 -4.97 26.95
N LYS A 275 0.58 -4.92 28.00
CA LYS A 275 -0.27 -3.76 28.31
C LYS A 275 0.52 -2.45 28.36
N ASN A 276 1.63 -2.41 29.09
CA ASN A 276 2.45 -1.20 29.24
C ASN A 276 3.21 -0.80 27.96
N LEU A 277 3.59 -1.77 27.12
CA LEU A 277 4.26 -1.51 25.85
C LEU A 277 3.28 -1.04 24.77
N SER A 278 2.03 -1.47 24.82
CA SER A 278 1.02 -1.13 23.82
C SER A 278 0.75 0.37 23.73
N GLU A 279 0.71 1.08 24.88
CA GLU A 279 0.55 2.54 24.90
C GLU A 279 1.76 3.25 24.27
N LYS A 280 2.97 2.77 24.62
CA LYS A 280 4.21 3.31 24.05
C LYS A 280 4.28 3.08 22.54
N PHE A 281 3.97 1.88 22.07
CA PHE A 281 3.94 1.57 20.62
C PHE A 281 2.88 2.40 19.91
N LYS A 282 1.69 2.56 20.51
CA LYS A 282 0.66 3.45 19.94
C LYS A 282 1.15 4.88 19.77
N ALA A 283 1.82 5.46 20.76
CA ALA A 283 2.36 6.82 20.66
C ALA A 283 3.41 6.96 19.55
N ARG A 284 4.22 5.91 19.33
CA ARG A 284 5.18 5.83 18.23
C ARG A 284 4.51 5.65 16.87
N ASP A 285 3.45 4.84 16.81
CA ASP A 285 2.60 4.67 15.62
C ASP A 285 1.96 6.00 15.21
N ASP A 286 1.36 6.71 16.17
CA ASP A 286 0.75 8.03 15.97
C ASP A 286 1.78 9.03 15.39
N ARG A 287 2.98 9.08 15.95
CA ARG A 287 4.05 9.98 15.49
C ARG A 287 4.51 9.63 14.07
N TYR A 288 4.73 8.36 13.81
CA TYR A 288 5.20 7.93 12.50
C TYR A 288 4.14 8.15 11.40
N ALA A 289 2.85 8.01 11.72
CA ALA A 289 1.77 8.35 10.80
C ALA A 289 1.79 9.84 10.39
N VAL A 290 2.05 10.76 11.34
CA VAL A 290 2.19 12.19 11.05
C VAL A 290 3.39 12.45 10.12
N ILE A 291 4.53 11.81 10.38
CA ILE A 291 5.72 11.93 9.51
C ILE A 291 5.38 11.43 8.10
N GLN A 292 4.73 10.26 7.98
CA GLN A 292 4.37 9.69 6.69
C GLN A 292 3.47 10.62 5.86
N GLU A 293 2.44 11.20 6.47
CA GLU A 293 1.54 12.10 5.77
C GLU A 293 2.30 13.34 5.23
N ARG A 294 3.24 13.88 6.02
CA ARG A 294 4.08 15.02 5.63
C ARG A 294 5.10 14.70 4.53
N LEU A 295 5.51 13.43 4.39
CA LEU A 295 6.40 13.00 3.30
C LEU A 295 5.72 12.96 1.93
N ILE A 296 4.38 13.02 1.86
CA ILE A 296 3.64 13.03 0.60
C ILE A 296 3.65 14.45 0.01
N ASN A 297 4.39 14.66 -1.07
CA ASN A 297 4.45 15.93 -1.79
C ASN A 297 3.08 16.32 -2.36
N SER A 298 2.92 17.60 -2.75
CA SER A 298 1.66 18.14 -3.27
C SER A 298 1.11 17.43 -4.52
N ASP A 299 1.97 16.73 -5.28
CA ASP A 299 1.63 15.93 -6.46
C ASP A 299 1.52 14.42 -6.20
N GLY A 300 1.62 13.98 -4.93
CA GLY A 300 1.60 12.57 -4.54
C GLY A 300 2.94 11.85 -4.66
N SER A 301 3.99 12.50 -5.12
CA SER A 301 5.34 11.95 -5.05
C SER A 301 5.87 11.96 -3.61
N PHE A 302 6.91 11.17 -3.36
CA PHE A 302 7.57 11.07 -2.06
C PHE A 302 9.06 10.75 -2.26
N PRO A 303 9.92 10.91 -1.25
CA PRO A 303 11.34 10.65 -1.40
C PRO A 303 11.63 9.24 -1.94
N ALA A 304 12.28 9.16 -3.11
CA ALA A 304 12.65 7.91 -3.76
C ALA A 304 13.96 7.39 -3.17
N THR A 305 13.94 7.01 -1.90
CA THR A 305 15.11 6.60 -1.12
C THR A 305 14.93 5.23 -0.48
N GLY A 306 16.04 4.59 -0.15
CA GLY A 306 16.08 3.30 0.54
C GLY A 306 15.83 2.10 -0.38
N ARG A 307 16.04 0.93 0.17
CA ARG A 307 15.78 -0.35 -0.49
C ARG A 307 14.28 -0.61 -0.63
N SER A 308 13.92 -1.51 -1.53
CA SER A 308 12.54 -1.95 -1.77
C SER A 308 11.59 -0.84 -2.24
N ILE A 309 12.13 0.25 -2.79
CA ILE A 309 11.31 1.39 -3.24
C ILE A 309 10.32 1.00 -4.35
N ILE A 310 10.54 -0.11 -5.02
CA ILE A 310 9.63 -0.68 -6.02
C ILE A 310 8.29 -1.16 -5.42
N TYR A 311 8.15 -1.18 -4.10
CA TYR A 311 6.88 -1.49 -3.44
C TYR A 311 5.88 -0.32 -3.51
N ARG A 312 6.24 0.78 -4.20
CA ARG A 312 5.35 1.89 -4.57
C ARG A 312 4.58 2.43 -3.37
N GLY A 313 3.24 2.46 -3.48
CA GLY A 313 2.35 2.94 -2.44
C GLY A 313 2.44 2.22 -1.09
N ALA A 314 3.07 1.04 -1.01
CA ALA A 314 3.34 0.39 0.27
C ALA A 314 4.26 1.21 1.19
N ALA A 315 4.99 2.21 0.66
CA ALA A 315 5.70 3.18 1.48
C ALA A 315 4.78 3.83 2.54
N PHE A 316 3.47 3.78 2.34
CA PHE A 316 2.42 4.30 3.23
C PHE A 316 1.52 3.19 3.80
N HIS A 317 2.01 1.95 3.87
CA HIS A 317 1.27 0.82 4.47
C HIS A 317 0.83 1.15 5.89
N HIS A 318 1.72 1.68 6.73
CA HIS A 318 1.38 2.05 8.10
C HIS A 318 0.27 3.12 8.15
N LEU A 319 0.39 4.19 7.37
CA LEU A 319 -0.63 5.25 7.31
C LEU A 319 -2.00 4.71 6.85
N ALA A 320 -2.00 3.83 5.86
CA ALA A 320 -3.22 3.15 5.38
C ALA A 320 -3.81 2.19 6.42
N ASP A 321 -2.96 1.47 7.16
CA ASP A 321 -3.36 0.58 8.26
C ASP A 321 -3.99 1.38 9.42
N MET A 322 -3.37 2.50 9.83
CA MET A 322 -3.91 3.39 10.84
C MET A 322 -5.27 3.98 10.44
N ALA A 323 -5.42 4.36 9.17
CA ALA A 323 -6.69 4.86 8.64
C ALA A 323 -7.78 3.77 8.68
N TRP A 324 -7.49 2.57 8.15
CA TRP A 324 -8.44 1.46 8.17
C TRP A 324 -8.84 1.06 9.58
N ARG A 325 -7.89 0.99 10.51
CA ARG A 325 -8.12 0.62 11.90
C ARG A 325 -8.77 1.74 12.73
N LYS A 326 -9.06 2.92 12.14
CA LYS A 326 -9.59 4.11 12.81
C LYS A 326 -8.73 4.55 13.99
N LYS A 327 -7.41 4.49 13.81
CA LYS A 327 -6.40 4.84 14.82
C LYS A 327 -5.53 6.03 14.40
N LEU A 328 -5.99 6.83 13.44
CA LEU A 328 -5.30 8.05 13.06
C LEU A 328 -5.16 8.99 14.27
N PRO A 329 -3.98 9.60 14.49
CA PRO A 329 -3.82 10.62 15.53
C PRO A 329 -4.68 11.86 15.25
N ALA A 330 -4.99 12.63 16.27
CA ALA A 330 -5.86 13.82 16.18
C ALA A 330 -5.36 14.87 15.16
N ASP A 331 -4.06 14.86 14.86
CA ASP A 331 -3.44 15.77 13.88
C ASP A 331 -3.81 15.43 12.42
N LEU A 332 -4.37 14.23 12.16
CA LEU A 332 -4.66 13.71 10.84
C LEU A 332 -6.15 13.38 10.69
N SER A 333 -6.89 14.19 9.92
CA SER A 333 -8.27 13.84 9.61
C SER A 333 -8.36 12.71 8.59
N PRO A 334 -9.37 11.82 8.66
CA PRO A 334 -9.55 10.72 7.70
C PRO A 334 -9.61 11.18 6.24
N ALA A 335 -10.34 12.27 5.96
CA ALA A 335 -10.45 12.83 4.60
C ALA A 335 -9.11 13.40 4.08
N GLN A 336 -8.28 13.97 4.95
CA GLN A 336 -6.94 14.45 4.62
C GLN A 336 -6.04 13.28 4.19
N VAL A 337 -6.03 12.19 4.98
CA VAL A 337 -5.25 10.98 4.68
C VAL A 337 -5.76 10.33 3.39
N ARG A 338 -7.08 10.26 3.16
CA ARG A 338 -7.65 9.78 1.89
C ARG A 338 -7.09 10.54 0.70
N CYS A 339 -7.14 11.87 0.73
CA CYS A 339 -6.67 12.70 -0.38
C CYS A 339 -5.17 12.54 -0.63
N ALA A 340 -4.37 12.45 0.44
CA ALA A 340 -2.93 12.21 0.34
C ALA A 340 -2.62 10.84 -0.30
N LEU A 341 -3.24 9.76 0.20
CA LEU A 341 -3.06 8.42 -0.34
C LEU A 341 -3.59 8.30 -1.77
N THR A 342 -4.71 8.97 -2.11
CA THR A 342 -5.22 9.03 -3.48
C THR A 342 -4.19 9.64 -4.43
N ALA A 343 -3.51 10.72 -4.00
CA ALA A 343 -2.46 11.33 -4.79
C ALA A 343 -1.26 10.37 -5.00
N VAL A 344 -0.86 9.61 -3.97
CA VAL A 344 0.18 8.58 -4.09
C VAL A 344 -0.21 7.47 -5.07
N ILE A 345 -1.46 6.96 -4.98
CA ILE A 345 -1.96 5.94 -5.90
C ILE A 345 -1.92 6.46 -7.34
N LYS A 346 -2.44 7.65 -7.60
CA LYS A 346 -2.36 8.30 -8.91
C LYS A 346 -0.91 8.39 -9.37
N LYS A 347 -0.04 8.97 -8.57
CA LYS A 347 1.37 9.18 -8.93
C LYS A 347 2.09 7.88 -9.27
N THR A 348 1.91 6.82 -8.49
CA THR A 348 2.70 5.58 -8.64
C THR A 348 2.13 4.60 -9.66
N LEU A 349 0.84 4.73 -10.05
CA LEU A 349 0.17 3.75 -10.91
C LEU A 349 -0.25 4.28 -12.28
N GLU A 350 -0.23 5.58 -12.53
CA GLU A 350 -0.72 6.17 -13.79
C GLU A 350 0.28 6.12 -14.97
N SER A 351 1.55 5.77 -14.72
CA SER A 351 2.51 5.64 -15.82
C SER A 351 2.06 4.55 -16.81
N PRO A 352 2.11 4.81 -18.13
CA PRO A 352 1.73 3.82 -19.15
C PRO A 352 2.48 2.49 -19.04
N SER A 353 3.73 2.50 -18.55
CA SER A 353 4.55 1.30 -18.38
C SER A 353 4.42 0.63 -17.00
N THR A 354 3.43 1.04 -16.18
CA THR A 354 3.17 0.43 -14.87
C THR A 354 2.71 -1.02 -14.99
N TYR A 355 2.01 -1.34 -16.07
CA TYR A 355 1.53 -2.69 -16.36
C TYR A 355 2.06 -3.16 -17.70
N HIS A 356 2.41 -4.45 -17.78
CA HIS A 356 2.76 -5.15 -18.99
C HIS A 356 1.92 -6.43 -19.08
N ASP A 357 1.12 -6.59 -20.13
CA ASP A 357 0.18 -7.71 -20.31
C ASP A 357 -0.70 -7.96 -19.08
N GLY A 358 -1.15 -6.87 -18.44
CA GLY A 358 -1.98 -6.92 -17.22
C GLY A 358 -1.23 -7.12 -15.91
N TRP A 359 0.07 -7.43 -15.93
CA TRP A 359 0.89 -7.63 -14.74
C TRP A 359 1.65 -6.37 -14.33
N LEU A 360 1.73 -6.15 -13.02
CA LEU A 360 2.46 -5.01 -12.46
C LEU A 360 3.97 -5.14 -12.74
N THR A 361 4.59 -4.09 -13.24
CA THR A 361 6.03 -4.08 -13.55
C THR A 361 6.88 -3.71 -12.33
N ILE A 362 8.16 -4.11 -12.34
CA ILE A 362 9.15 -3.70 -11.33
C ILE A 362 9.51 -2.23 -11.56
N GLY A 363 9.30 -1.38 -10.54
CA GLY A 363 9.60 0.04 -10.57
C GLY A 363 8.76 0.84 -9.58
N LEU A 364 9.11 2.08 -9.32
CA LEU A 364 8.37 3.05 -8.51
C LEU A 364 7.32 3.79 -9.35
N TYR A 365 7.71 4.25 -10.54
CA TYR A 365 6.88 4.96 -11.50
C TYR A 365 7.05 4.32 -12.88
N GLY A 366 6.13 3.44 -13.24
CA GLY A 366 6.26 2.61 -14.44
C GLY A 366 7.29 1.49 -14.30
N SER A 367 7.87 1.05 -15.42
CA SER A 367 8.90 0.01 -15.47
C SER A 367 10.28 0.62 -15.26
N GLN A 368 10.94 0.26 -14.17
CA GLN A 368 12.26 0.81 -13.78
C GLN A 368 13.14 -0.32 -13.18
N PRO A 369 13.61 -1.28 -13.98
CA PRO A 369 14.31 -2.47 -13.47
C PRO A 369 15.64 -2.16 -12.75
N GLN A 370 16.26 -1.01 -12.99
CA GLN A 370 17.54 -0.64 -12.36
C GLN A 370 17.42 -0.28 -10.87
N ILE A 371 16.24 0.14 -10.41
CA ILE A 371 16.02 0.47 -8.97
C ILE A 371 15.63 -0.74 -8.13
N ALA A 372 15.54 -1.93 -8.75
CA ALA A 372 15.24 -3.16 -8.03
C ALA A 372 16.43 -3.64 -7.20
N ASP A 373 16.16 -4.15 -6.02
CA ASP A 373 17.15 -4.85 -5.19
C ASP A 373 17.39 -6.27 -5.69
N THR A 374 18.50 -6.89 -5.29
CA THR A 374 18.91 -8.23 -5.72
C THR A 374 17.87 -9.32 -5.45
N TYR A 375 17.03 -9.12 -4.43
CA TYR A 375 16.00 -10.09 -4.01
C TYR A 375 14.65 -9.89 -4.67
N ASN A 376 14.42 -8.82 -5.46
CA ASN A 376 13.14 -8.53 -6.05
C ASN A 376 12.79 -9.45 -7.22
N ASN A 377 11.52 -9.78 -7.34
CA ASN A 377 10.93 -10.58 -8.41
C ASN A 377 9.55 -10.05 -8.80
N GLN A 378 8.85 -10.74 -9.69
CA GLN A 378 7.52 -10.37 -10.17
C GLN A 378 6.48 -10.19 -9.05
N GLY A 379 6.59 -10.92 -7.95
CA GLY A 379 5.68 -10.79 -6.80
C GLY A 379 5.97 -9.58 -5.92
N SER A 380 7.20 -9.09 -5.92
CA SER A 380 7.66 -8.09 -4.97
C SER A 380 6.87 -6.77 -5.01
N PRO A 381 6.55 -6.15 -6.15
CA PRO A 381 5.81 -4.90 -6.22
C PRO A 381 4.38 -4.99 -5.69
N TYR A 382 3.81 -6.20 -5.58
CA TYR A 382 2.43 -6.39 -5.11
C TYR A 382 2.21 -6.04 -3.63
N LEU A 383 3.27 -5.78 -2.85
CA LEU A 383 3.11 -5.18 -1.54
C LEU A 383 2.39 -3.82 -1.61
N CYS A 384 2.44 -3.13 -2.75
CA CYS A 384 1.71 -1.88 -2.94
C CYS A 384 0.19 -2.00 -2.74
N THR A 385 -0.38 -3.23 -2.75
CA THR A 385 -1.81 -3.44 -2.43
C THR A 385 -2.16 -3.00 -1.03
N THR A 386 -1.21 -2.93 -0.10
CA THR A 386 -1.44 -2.47 1.27
C THR A 386 -1.89 -1.01 1.37
N ILE A 387 -1.68 -0.19 0.33
CA ILE A 387 -2.26 1.16 0.29
C ILE A 387 -3.79 1.15 0.21
N PHE A 388 -4.39 0.04 -0.25
CA PHE A 388 -5.83 -0.13 -0.39
C PHE A 388 -6.55 -0.61 0.89
N LEU A 389 -5.85 -0.81 2.02
CA LEU A 389 -6.47 -1.23 3.28
C LEU A 389 -7.73 -0.43 3.66
N PRO A 390 -7.79 0.92 3.45
CA PRO A 390 -8.99 1.70 3.74
C PRO A 390 -10.23 1.33 2.91
N LEU A 391 -10.11 0.56 1.82
CA LEU A 391 -11.29 0.01 1.14
C LEU A 391 -12.10 -0.93 2.04
N GLY A 392 -11.51 -1.46 3.11
CA GLY A 392 -12.21 -2.20 4.16
C GLY A 392 -13.12 -1.35 5.07
N LEU A 393 -13.14 -0.02 4.90
CA LEU A 393 -14.11 0.86 5.56
C LEU A 393 -15.37 0.97 4.73
N PRO A 394 -16.59 1.03 5.33
CA PRO A 394 -17.81 1.25 4.58
C PRO A 394 -17.81 2.64 3.92
N GLU A 395 -18.55 2.80 2.82
CA GLU A 395 -18.60 4.07 2.08
C GLU A 395 -19.15 5.25 2.90
N THR A 396 -19.87 4.96 3.99
CA THR A 396 -20.41 5.93 4.94
C THR A 396 -19.39 6.39 5.98
N ASP A 397 -18.23 5.74 6.07
CA ASP A 397 -17.17 6.11 7.00
C ASP A 397 -16.61 7.51 6.69
N GLU A 398 -16.15 8.22 7.72
CA GLU A 398 -15.55 9.57 7.59
C GLU A 398 -14.43 9.64 6.56
N PHE A 399 -13.67 8.55 6.41
CA PHE A 399 -12.62 8.44 5.42
C PHE A 399 -13.17 8.65 4.00
N TRP A 400 -14.36 8.12 3.68
CA TRP A 400 -14.98 8.20 2.36
C TRP A 400 -16.03 9.31 2.26
N SER A 401 -16.80 9.59 3.33
CA SER A 401 -17.89 10.56 3.30
C SER A 401 -17.42 12.01 3.47
N GLY A 402 -16.23 12.24 4.04
CA GLY A 402 -15.70 13.57 4.24
C GLY A 402 -15.37 14.31 2.94
N PRO A 403 -15.43 15.65 2.92
CA PRO A 403 -15.09 16.46 1.75
C PRO A 403 -13.60 16.32 1.41
N PRO A 404 -13.18 16.64 0.16
CA PRO A 404 -11.77 16.70 -0.20
C PRO A 404 -11.01 17.65 0.74
N THR A 405 -9.93 17.17 1.33
CA THR A 405 -9.15 17.90 2.31
C THR A 405 -7.68 17.86 1.93
N GLU A 406 -7.06 19.04 1.83
CA GLU A 406 -5.63 19.10 1.54
C GLU A 406 -4.81 18.57 2.70
N TRP A 407 -3.77 17.81 2.40
CA TRP A 407 -2.80 17.31 3.37
C TRP A 407 -1.69 18.32 3.66
N SER A 408 -0.88 18.07 4.68
CA SER A 408 0.10 19.02 5.22
C SER A 408 1.02 19.62 4.17
N ALA A 409 1.72 18.78 3.40
CA ALA A 409 2.64 19.27 2.36
C ALA A 409 1.89 20.04 1.27
N LYS A 410 0.68 19.64 0.88
CA LYS A 410 -0.12 20.36 -0.11
C LYS A 410 -0.51 21.76 0.38
N LYS A 411 -0.90 21.91 1.65
CA LYS A 411 -1.18 23.22 2.26
C LYS A 411 0.07 24.11 2.26
N ILE A 412 1.20 23.57 2.76
CA ILE A 412 2.45 24.33 2.88
C ILE A 412 2.93 24.80 1.51
N TRP A 413 3.00 23.92 0.52
CA TRP A 413 3.46 24.25 -0.83
C TRP A 413 2.48 25.10 -1.64
N SER A 414 1.22 25.25 -1.18
CA SER A 414 0.28 26.25 -1.73
C SER A 414 0.37 27.62 -1.06
N GLY A 415 1.31 27.83 -0.13
CA GLY A 415 1.54 29.09 0.58
C GLY A 415 0.57 29.32 1.74
N LYS A 416 -0.20 28.31 2.17
CA LYS A 416 -1.07 28.42 3.34
C LYS A 416 -0.24 28.34 4.62
N ASP A 417 -0.60 29.17 5.60
CA ASP A 417 -0.02 29.07 6.93
C ASP A 417 -0.41 27.73 7.56
N PHE A 418 0.59 27.01 8.10
CA PHE A 418 0.41 25.68 8.67
C PHE A 418 1.43 25.42 9.77
N PRO A 419 1.05 24.76 10.88
CA PRO A 419 1.96 24.50 11.99
C PRO A 419 3.21 23.73 11.56
N ASN A 420 4.36 24.14 12.13
CA ASN A 420 5.61 23.42 11.95
C ASN A 420 5.54 22.04 12.62
N ASP A 421 6.50 21.20 12.28
CA ASP A 421 6.67 19.86 12.84
C ASP A 421 7.78 19.85 13.89
N HIS A 422 7.57 19.09 14.96
CA HIS A 422 8.56 18.89 16.02
C HIS A 422 8.73 17.41 16.34
N SER A 423 9.95 17.01 16.60
CA SER A 423 10.25 15.68 17.12
C SER A 423 9.58 15.44 18.49
N ARG A 424 9.23 14.18 18.77
CA ARG A 424 8.64 13.77 20.06
C ARG A 424 9.55 12.76 20.75
N ASP A 425 9.87 13.00 22.03
CA ASP A 425 10.53 11.98 22.84
C ASP A 425 9.49 10.95 23.30
N LEU A 426 9.60 9.72 22.77
CA LEU A 426 8.69 8.61 23.01
C LEU A 426 9.45 7.35 23.49
N ARG A 427 10.57 7.55 24.21
CA ARG A 427 11.41 6.49 24.78
C ARG A 427 10.78 5.78 25.97
#